data_662a686a581780e4a3b1df8e31a55ea3
#
_entry.id   662a686a581780e4a3b1df8e31a55ea3
#
_cell.length_a   1.000
_cell.length_b   1.000
_cell.length_c   1.000
_cell.angle_alpha   90.00
_cell.angle_beta   90.00
_cell.angle_gamma   90.00
#
_symmetry.space_group_name_H-M   'P 1'
#
loop_
_entity.id
_entity.type
_entity.pdbx_description
1 polymer ?
#
loop_
_entity_poly.entity_id
_entity_poly.type
_entity_poly.pdbx_seq_one_letter_code
_entity_poly.pdbx_strand_id
1 'polypeptide(L)'
;MQVIEKQTMEEIFEQIQPCEAAKAQGDHNPVMTQRFGADPYAIVYDGRVYLYMTGDDPVYNEQGELKENTYGNINTINVVSSSDLVNWTDHGTIYAASCTGAAKWGANSWAPAAAYKKIDGKDKFFLYFANNGNGIAVLTADSPVGPFTDPLDGPLISRETPNCAEVTWLFDPAVLMDDDGSSYLYVGGGVPSPDKAANPGTARVVKLGKDMISLDGNPQPIENVAYLFEDSGINKIGNKYYYSYCSNFSMTPEAEEKLGYQQGEIVTLVSDSPMGPFEPYRPILKNPEHFFGLGGNNHHCMFEFKNQWYITYHSRILEKAMGMDGGYRSTNVDVLDIKDGGPSVSIGTRQGVKQVAYLDPYEDVKAVTMSNSAGLTTVQFGDEAIKHGSGDMILSGISDGSWSSISGADFGYHYPFEICVKLRSRGTGAIRISLDSIDGQVLAYVPVEKTNNEMEDVFVTLDSVPEGVHDIYFAFAGSDYDVMAWRFVK
;
A
#
# COMPACT_ATOMS: atom_id res chain seq x y z
N MET A 1 -1.67 -10.43 -43.27
CA MET A 1 -2.07 -10.21 -41.89
C MET A 1 -3.53 -10.69 -41.79
N GLN A 2 -3.80 -11.76 -41.06
CA GLN A 2 -5.18 -12.18 -40.80
C GLN A 2 -5.64 -11.38 -39.57
N VAL A 3 -6.51 -10.39 -39.79
CA VAL A 3 -7.23 -9.72 -38.71
C VAL A 3 -8.11 -10.79 -38.05
N ILE A 4 -7.99 -10.95 -36.72
CA ILE A 4 -8.92 -11.82 -35.98
C ILE A 4 -10.29 -11.17 -36.06
N GLU A 5 -11.25 -11.85 -36.74
CA GLU A 5 -12.61 -11.36 -36.88
C GLU A 5 -13.31 -11.31 -35.50
N LYS A 6 -14.21 -10.36 -35.31
CA LYS A 6 -14.98 -10.18 -34.06
C LYS A 6 -15.69 -11.46 -33.62
N GLN A 7 -16.36 -12.15 -34.53
CA GLN A 7 -17.07 -13.42 -34.27
C GLN A 7 -16.11 -14.50 -33.73
N THR A 8 -14.86 -14.53 -34.22
CA THR A 8 -13.81 -15.45 -33.69
C THR A 8 -13.42 -15.10 -32.26
N MET A 9 -13.35 -13.80 -31.90
CA MET A 9 -13.05 -13.37 -30.52
C MET A 9 -14.21 -13.73 -29.58
N GLU A 10 -15.47 -13.55 -29.95
CA GLU A 10 -16.62 -13.97 -29.17
C GLU A 10 -16.57 -15.48 -28.87
N GLU A 11 -16.33 -16.31 -29.87
CA GLU A 11 -16.21 -17.78 -29.74
C GLU A 11 -15.05 -18.19 -28.83
N ILE A 12 -13.91 -17.42 -28.80
CA ILE A 12 -12.79 -17.66 -27.91
C ILE A 12 -13.22 -17.43 -26.45
N PHE A 13 -13.87 -16.30 -26.15
CA PHE A 13 -14.30 -15.99 -24.78
C PHE A 13 -15.42 -16.89 -24.26
N GLU A 14 -16.25 -17.47 -25.11
CA GLU A 14 -17.25 -18.49 -24.72
C GLU A 14 -16.60 -19.77 -24.17
N GLN A 15 -15.34 -20.06 -24.53
CA GLN A 15 -14.63 -21.27 -24.13
C GLN A 15 -13.70 -21.04 -22.92
N ILE A 16 -13.45 -19.78 -22.57
CA ILE A 16 -12.54 -19.42 -21.49
C ILE A 16 -13.30 -19.27 -20.16
N GLN A 17 -12.81 -19.95 -19.12
CA GLN A 17 -13.29 -19.75 -17.76
C GLN A 17 -12.46 -18.64 -17.10
N PRO A 18 -13.08 -17.59 -16.52
CA PRO A 18 -12.35 -16.57 -15.79
C PRO A 18 -11.56 -17.16 -14.61
N CYS A 19 -10.35 -16.65 -14.39
CA CYS A 19 -9.58 -16.96 -13.19
C CYS A 19 -10.34 -16.56 -11.94
N GLU A 20 -10.24 -17.38 -10.89
CA GLU A 20 -10.87 -17.11 -9.60
C GLU A 20 -10.17 -15.93 -8.90
N ALA A 21 -10.95 -14.98 -8.44
CA ALA A 21 -10.44 -13.81 -7.73
C ALA A 21 -10.16 -14.13 -6.26
N ALA A 22 -9.07 -13.58 -5.74
CA ALA A 22 -8.78 -13.60 -4.31
C ALA A 22 -9.70 -12.69 -3.48
N LYS A 23 -10.39 -11.76 -4.13
CA LYS A 23 -11.30 -10.77 -3.54
C LYS A 23 -12.65 -10.85 -4.23
N ALA A 24 -13.75 -10.92 -3.47
CA ALA A 24 -15.10 -10.95 -4.04
C ALA A 24 -15.44 -9.63 -4.75
N GLN A 25 -16.38 -9.69 -5.69
CA GLN A 25 -16.92 -8.50 -6.33
C GLN A 25 -17.57 -7.58 -5.28
N GLY A 26 -17.24 -6.30 -5.30
CA GLY A 26 -17.72 -5.30 -4.33
C GLY A 26 -16.93 -5.26 -3.02
N ASP A 27 -15.97 -6.16 -2.80
CA ASP A 27 -15.00 -6.04 -1.72
C ASP A 27 -13.83 -5.14 -2.19
N HIS A 28 -13.37 -4.22 -1.34
CA HIS A 28 -12.27 -3.31 -1.63
C HIS A 28 -10.99 -3.65 -0.85
N ASN A 29 -11.08 -4.54 0.15
CA ASN A 29 -9.93 -5.09 0.87
C ASN A 29 -9.61 -6.53 0.42
N PRO A 30 -8.30 -6.86 0.26
CA PRO A 30 -7.14 -5.98 0.35
C PRO A 30 -7.09 -4.98 -0.82
N VAL A 31 -6.32 -3.89 -0.66
CA VAL A 31 -6.22 -2.81 -1.67
C VAL A 31 -5.64 -3.27 -3.01
N MET A 32 -4.83 -4.33 -3.01
CA MET A 32 -4.28 -4.95 -4.21
C MET A 32 -4.27 -6.48 -4.06
N THR A 33 -4.39 -7.19 -5.19
CA THR A 33 -4.42 -8.67 -5.23
C THR A 33 -3.26 -9.28 -6.03
N GLN A 34 -2.56 -8.47 -6.83
CA GLN A 34 -1.44 -8.90 -7.67
C GLN A 34 -0.11 -8.96 -6.93
N ARG A 35 0.02 -8.33 -5.77
CA ARG A 35 1.20 -8.32 -4.92
C ARG A 35 0.84 -8.22 -3.44
N PHE A 36 1.82 -8.50 -2.58
CA PHE A 36 1.70 -8.37 -1.13
C PHE A 36 2.31 -7.05 -0.65
N GLY A 37 1.89 -6.59 0.53
CA GLY A 37 2.43 -5.41 1.17
C GLY A 37 1.99 -5.33 2.62
N ALA A 38 2.95 -5.15 3.52
CA ALA A 38 2.72 -5.09 4.95
C ALA A 38 3.04 -3.69 5.51
N ASP A 39 2.72 -3.48 6.79
CA ASP A 39 3.11 -2.29 7.54
C ASP A 39 2.83 -0.99 6.77
N PRO A 40 1.56 -0.76 6.32
CA PRO A 40 1.24 0.31 5.39
C PRO A 40 1.34 1.68 6.04
N TYR A 41 1.96 2.62 5.35
CA TYR A 41 2.01 4.03 5.74
C TYR A 41 1.44 4.92 4.64
N ALA A 42 0.56 5.85 5.01
CA ALA A 42 -0.17 6.70 4.08
C ALA A 42 0.34 8.15 4.10
N ILE A 43 0.49 8.75 2.92
CA ILE A 43 0.55 10.20 2.77
C ILE A 43 -0.49 10.67 1.74
N VAL A 44 -0.96 11.89 1.90
CA VAL A 44 -1.84 12.54 0.93
C VAL A 44 -1.06 13.62 0.19
N TYR A 45 -1.03 13.50 -1.13
CA TYR A 45 -0.37 14.48 -1.99
C TYR A 45 -1.10 14.60 -3.32
N ASP A 46 -1.29 15.84 -3.78
CA ASP A 46 -1.92 16.18 -5.06
C ASP A 46 -3.24 15.43 -5.34
N GLY A 47 -4.13 15.42 -4.34
CA GLY A 47 -5.46 14.79 -4.45
C GLY A 47 -5.44 13.25 -4.47
N ARG A 48 -4.34 12.61 -4.13
CA ARG A 48 -4.17 11.15 -4.07
C ARG A 48 -3.62 10.71 -2.71
N VAL A 49 -4.02 9.52 -2.30
CA VAL A 49 -3.39 8.80 -1.19
C VAL A 49 -2.31 7.89 -1.78
N TYR A 50 -1.10 7.96 -1.24
CA TYR A 50 0.00 7.04 -1.53
C TYR A 50 0.21 6.14 -0.32
N LEU A 51 0.20 4.83 -0.53
CA LEU A 51 0.54 3.83 0.48
C LEU A 51 1.91 3.26 0.18
N TYR A 52 2.80 3.36 1.17
CA TYR A 52 4.10 2.72 1.17
C TYR A 52 4.03 1.50 2.07
N MET A 53 4.49 0.36 1.60
CA MET A 53 4.33 -0.92 2.28
C MET A 53 5.64 -1.69 2.27
N THR A 54 5.96 -2.34 3.36
CA THR A 54 7.01 -3.37 3.39
C THR A 54 6.78 -4.36 2.25
N GLY A 55 7.78 -4.61 1.41
CA GLY A 55 7.71 -5.52 0.27
C GLY A 55 7.61 -6.97 0.72
N ASP A 56 6.41 -7.39 1.06
CA ASP A 56 6.12 -8.71 1.68
C ASP A 56 5.83 -9.79 0.61
N ASP A 57 6.51 -9.72 -0.53
CA ASP A 57 6.26 -10.61 -1.66
C ASP A 57 6.69 -12.06 -1.36
N PRO A 58 5.89 -13.07 -1.77
CA PRO A 58 6.15 -14.46 -1.51
C PRO A 58 7.48 -14.96 -2.08
N VAL A 59 8.22 -15.70 -1.28
CA VAL A 59 9.48 -16.32 -1.67
C VAL A 59 9.31 -17.84 -1.83
N TYR A 60 9.81 -18.37 -2.93
CA TYR A 60 9.76 -19.81 -3.24
C TYR A 60 11.18 -20.40 -3.23
N ASN A 61 11.27 -21.67 -2.87
CA ASN A 61 12.52 -22.43 -2.97
C ASN A 61 12.77 -22.89 -4.43
N GLU A 62 13.90 -23.57 -4.67
CA GLU A 62 14.26 -24.10 -6.00
C GLU A 62 13.28 -25.15 -6.52
N GLN A 63 12.49 -25.77 -5.66
CA GLN A 63 11.46 -26.76 -5.99
C GLN A 63 10.09 -26.10 -6.26
N GLY A 64 9.97 -24.77 -6.12
CA GLY A 64 8.74 -24.02 -6.30
C GLY A 64 7.79 -24.08 -5.07
N GLU A 65 8.29 -24.51 -3.91
CA GLU A 65 7.52 -24.54 -2.67
C GLU A 65 7.62 -23.19 -1.95
N LEU A 66 6.50 -22.72 -1.40
CA LEU A 66 6.44 -21.48 -0.64
C LEU A 66 7.29 -21.60 0.63
N LYS A 67 8.14 -20.60 0.85
CA LYS A 67 8.89 -20.46 2.11
C LYS A 67 8.08 -19.69 3.14
N GLU A 68 8.34 -19.99 4.42
CA GLU A 68 7.87 -19.16 5.51
C GLU A 68 8.52 -17.77 5.45
N ASN A 69 7.74 -16.73 5.67
CA ASN A 69 8.19 -15.36 5.73
C ASN A 69 8.97 -15.09 7.03
N THR A 70 10.28 -15.06 6.93
CA THR A 70 11.17 -14.80 8.07
C THR A 70 11.57 -13.31 8.19
N TYR A 71 11.06 -12.47 7.28
CA TYR A 71 11.37 -11.03 7.17
C TYR A 71 12.84 -10.71 6.86
N GLY A 72 13.75 -11.67 7.00
CA GLY A 72 15.20 -11.46 6.88
C GLY A 72 15.69 -11.00 5.51
N ASN A 73 14.91 -11.25 4.47
CA ASN A 73 15.28 -10.90 3.08
C ASN A 73 14.51 -9.67 2.55
N ILE A 74 13.65 -9.05 3.34
CA ILE A 74 12.86 -7.91 2.90
C ILE A 74 13.75 -6.66 2.87
N ASN A 75 13.97 -6.13 1.67
CA ASN A 75 14.79 -4.94 1.41
C ASN A 75 14.16 -3.98 0.40
N THR A 76 12.86 -4.15 0.17
CA THR A 76 12.04 -3.41 -0.79
C THR A 76 10.82 -2.80 -0.13
N ILE A 77 10.29 -1.72 -0.73
CA ILE A 77 9.06 -1.05 -0.32
C ILE A 77 8.16 -0.96 -1.54
N ASN A 78 6.95 -1.50 -1.44
CA ASN A 78 5.93 -1.45 -2.49
C ASN A 78 5.12 -0.17 -2.37
N VAL A 79 4.73 0.43 -3.50
CA VAL A 79 3.98 1.69 -3.53
C VAL A 79 2.75 1.55 -4.41
N VAL A 80 1.59 1.94 -3.87
CA VAL A 80 0.35 2.13 -4.64
C VAL A 80 -0.24 3.50 -4.35
N SER A 81 -1.08 4.02 -5.25
CA SER A 81 -1.82 5.26 -4.97
C SER A 81 -3.24 5.21 -5.50
N SER A 82 -4.13 5.98 -4.87
CA SER A 82 -5.53 6.11 -5.29
C SER A 82 -6.04 7.54 -5.10
N SER A 83 -6.87 8.00 -6.02
CA SER A 83 -7.64 9.24 -5.88
C SER A 83 -9.07 9.02 -5.37
N ASP A 84 -9.49 7.75 -5.26
CA ASP A 84 -10.86 7.35 -4.91
C ASP A 84 -10.95 6.27 -3.82
N LEU A 85 -9.81 5.73 -3.36
CA LEU A 85 -9.65 4.70 -2.32
C LEU A 85 -10.10 3.29 -2.73
N VAL A 86 -10.51 3.08 -3.97
CA VAL A 86 -10.98 1.79 -4.49
C VAL A 86 -10.16 1.33 -5.68
N ASN A 87 -9.90 2.21 -6.63
CA ASN A 87 -9.02 1.94 -7.75
C ASN A 87 -7.59 2.33 -7.36
N TRP A 88 -6.70 1.35 -7.25
CA TRP A 88 -5.31 1.56 -6.85
C TRP A 88 -4.37 1.39 -8.02
N THR A 89 -3.57 2.42 -8.29
CA THR A 89 -2.50 2.39 -9.28
C THR A 89 -1.25 1.78 -8.63
N ASP A 90 -0.74 0.70 -9.19
CA ASP A 90 0.53 0.10 -8.79
C ASP A 90 1.70 0.93 -9.35
N HIS A 91 2.59 1.39 -8.48
CA HIS A 91 3.81 2.12 -8.85
C HIS A 91 5.07 1.25 -8.75
N GLY A 92 4.90 -0.03 -8.45
CA GLY A 92 6.01 -0.96 -8.34
C GLY A 92 6.73 -0.91 -7.01
N THR A 93 8.00 -1.20 -7.06
CA THR A 93 8.85 -1.46 -5.90
C THR A 93 10.00 -0.48 -5.84
N ILE A 94 10.21 0.14 -4.70
CA ILE A 94 11.40 0.91 -4.34
C ILE A 94 12.42 -0.10 -3.78
N TYR A 95 13.56 -0.23 -4.42
CA TYR A 95 14.72 -0.97 -3.90
C TYR A 95 15.40 -0.12 -2.84
N ALA A 96 14.95 -0.24 -1.59
CA ALA A 96 15.31 0.68 -0.52
C ALA A 96 16.64 0.33 0.14
N ALA A 97 16.89 -0.95 0.43
CA ALA A 97 18.08 -1.42 1.13
C ALA A 97 18.85 -2.49 0.32
N SER A 98 19.97 -2.96 0.84
CA SER A 98 20.92 -3.91 0.26
C SER A 98 21.89 -3.31 -0.78
N CYS A 99 22.87 -4.08 -1.20
CA CYS A 99 23.90 -3.64 -2.16
C CYS A 99 23.33 -3.19 -3.53
N THR A 100 22.09 -3.54 -3.83
CA THR A 100 21.36 -3.14 -5.05
C THR A 100 20.34 -2.02 -4.80
N GLY A 101 20.06 -1.69 -3.54
CA GLY A 101 19.13 -0.65 -3.16
C GLY A 101 19.75 0.74 -3.04
N ALA A 102 18.92 1.72 -2.70
CA ALA A 102 19.35 3.11 -2.48
C ALA A 102 20.28 3.22 -1.26
N ALA A 103 19.88 2.67 -0.11
CA ALA A 103 20.71 2.57 1.11
C ALA A 103 21.57 1.29 1.05
N LYS A 104 22.72 1.37 0.39
CA LYS A 104 23.60 0.22 0.15
C LYS A 104 24.18 -0.41 1.41
N TRP A 105 24.25 0.33 2.49
CA TRP A 105 24.73 -0.09 3.80
C TRP A 105 23.68 -0.88 4.59
N GLY A 106 22.39 -0.70 4.26
CA GLY A 106 21.27 -1.36 4.93
C GLY A 106 21.08 -2.80 4.46
N ALA A 107 20.59 -3.66 5.34
CA ALA A 107 20.24 -5.04 5.01
C ALA A 107 18.75 -5.20 4.72
N ASN A 108 17.90 -4.49 5.46
CA ASN A 108 16.44 -4.59 5.39
C ASN A 108 15.79 -3.22 5.24
N SER A 109 14.52 -3.23 4.76
CA SER A 109 13.67 -2.06 4.73
C SER A 109 12.27 -2.43 5.24
N TRP A 110 12.13 -2.46 6.57
CA TRP A 110 10.87 -2.80 7.23
C TRP A 110 10.09 -1.55 7.59
N ALA A 111 8.76 -1.69 7.68
CA ALA A 111 7.83 -0.71 8.21
C ALA A 111 8.16 0.73 7.74
N PRO A 112 7.84 1.08 6.50
CA PRO A 112 8.12 2.41 5.99
C PRO A 112 7.26 3.47 6.65
N ALA A 113 7.82 4.69 6.80
CA ALA A 113 7.07 5.91 7.03
C ALA A 113 7.45 6.93 5.96
N ALA A 114 6.50 7.74 5.53
CA ALA A 114 6.75 8.72 4.49
C ALA A 114 6.30 10.12 4.90
N ALA A 115 6.96 11.13 4.35
CA ALA A 115 6.59 12.53 4.53
C ALA A 115 6.77 13.31 3.24
N TYR A 116 5.95 14.35 3.09
CA TYR A 116 6.09 15.36 2.06
C TYR A 116 6.37 16.72 2.71
N LYS A 117 7.30 17.46 2.14
CA LYS A 117 7.59 18.85 2.57
C LYS A 117 8.07 19.68 1.39
N LYS A 118 7.59 20.90 1.33
CA LYS A 118 8.16 21.89 0.39
C LYS A 118 9.40 22.53 1.02
N ILE A 119 10.58 22.33 0.40
CA ILE A 119 11.86 22.89 0.83
C ILE A 119 12.36 23.79 -0.31
N ASP A 120 12.64 25.06 0.00
CA ASP A 120 13.09 26.08 -0.96
C ASP A 120 12.20 26.17 -2.22
N GLY A 121 10.89 26.03 -2.01
CA GLY A 121 9.88 26.07 -3.07
C GLY A 121 9.76 24.81 -3.92
N LYS A 122 10.54 23.77 -3.65
CA LYS A 122 10.51 22.48 -4.34
C LYS A 122 9.83 21.42 -3.50
N ASP A 123 9.05 20.58 -4.13
CA ASP A 123 8.46 19.43 -3.51
C ASP A 123 9.53 18.38 -3.20
N LYS A 124 9.52 17.85 -1.97
CA LYS A 124 10.45 16.84 -1.50
C LYS A 124 9.68 15.76 -0.76
N PHE A 125 10.06 14.53 -1.01
CA PHE A 125 9.50 13.33 -0.39
C PHE A 125 10.61 12.63 0.40
N PHE A 126 10.24 12.16 1.57
CA PHE A 126 11.12 11.48 2.51
C PHE A 126 10.53 10.12 2.82
N LEU A 127 11.36 9.09 2.74
CA LEU A 127 10.97 7.71 3.02
C LEU A 127 11.89 7.19 4.12
N TYR A 128 11.34 7.02 5.32
CA TYR A 128 12.01 6.43 6.47
C TYR A 128 11.67 4.95 6.53
N PHE A 129 12.61 4.12 6.95
CA PHE A 129 12.36 2.70 7.17
C PHE A 129 13.33 2.13 8.21
N ALA A 130 12.93 1.01 8.79
CA ALA A 130 13.76 0.29 9.73
C ALA A 130 14.78 -0.61 8.99
N ASN A 131 16.06 -0.42 9.29
CA ASN A 131 17.08 -1.38 8.91
C ASN A 131 17.12 -2.49 9.97
N ASN A 132 16.22 -3.48 9.85
CA ASN A 132 15.99 -4.47 10.88
C ASN A 132 15.58 -3.75 12.21
N GLY A 133 15.85 -4.32 13.38
CA GLY A 133 15.64 -3.66 14.68
C GLY A 133 16.81 -2.79 15.14
N ASN A 134 17.67 -2.27 14.24
CA ASN A 134 18.96 -1.67 14.59
C ASN A 134 19.13 -0.20 14.21
N GLY A 135 18.12 0.41 13.61
CA GLY A 135 18.20 1.82 13.25
C GLY A 135 17.27 2.21 12.12
N ILE A 136 17.16 3.50 11.89
CA ILE A 136 16.27 4.11 10.90
C ILE A 136 17.12 4.73 9.79
N ALA A 137 16.82 4.35 8.57
CA ALA A 137 17.29 4.98 7.35
C ALA A 137 16.34 6.11 6.91
N VAL A 138 16.82 7.03 6.07
CA VAL A 138 15.99 7.98 5.35
C VAL A 138 16.46 8.08 3.90
N LEU A 139 15.52 8.01 2.98
CA LEU A 139 15.73 8.28 1.55
C LEU A 139 14.99 9.54 1.14
N THR A 140 15.42 10.18 0.06
CA THR A 140 14.81 11.40 -0.48
C THR A 140 14.51 11.29 -1.96
N ALA A 141 13.41 11.94 -2.40
CA ALA A 141 13.02 12.03 -3.81
C ALA A 141 12.34 13.36 -4.12
N ASP A 142 12.19 13.67 -5.42
CA ASP A 142 11.42 14.81 -5.92
C ASP A 142 9.99 14.40 -6.35
N SER A 143 9.65 13.12 -6.23
CA SER A 143 8.35 12.54 -6.56
C SER A 143 7.94 11.54 -5.47
N PRO A 144 6.63 11.36 -5.21
CA PRO A 144 6.15 10.39 -4.22
C PRO A 144 6.50 8.93 -4.57
N VAL A 145 6.77 8.66 -5.85
CA VAL A 145 7.12 7.32 -6.33
C VAL A 145 8.62 7.15 -6.62
N GLY A 146 9.43 8.16 -6.29
CA GLY A 146 10.88 8.14 -6.51
C GLY A 146 11.30 8.79 -7.85
N PRO A 147 12.55 8.57 -8.32
CA PRO A 147 13.56 7.71 -7.69
C PRO A 147 14.04 8.24 -6.34
N PHE A 148 14.14 7.34 -5.37
CA PHE A 148 14.67 7.65 -4.05
C PHE A 148 16.18 7.46 -3.99
N THR A 149 16.87 8.34 -3.28
CA THR A 149 18.32 8.29 -3.05
C THR A 149 18.63 8.40 -1.57
N ASP A 150 19.74 7.83 -1.15
CA ASP A 150 20.24 7.94 0.23
C ASP A 150 21.10 9.22 0.38
N PRO A 151 20.64 10.21 1.16
CA PRO A 151 21.39 11.45 1.35
C PRO A 151 22.51 11.34 2.40
N LEU A 152 22.52 10.28 3.22
CA LEU A 152 23.39 10.19 4.41
C LEU A 152 24.52 9.16 4.28
N ASP A 153 24.37 8.17 3.39
CA ASP A 153 25.24 6.99 3.28
C ASP A 153 25.40 6.28 4.67
N GLY A 154 24.29 6.26 5.44
CA GLY A 154 24.24 5.72 6.78
C GLY A 154 22.88 5.95 7.46
N PRO A 155 22.68 5.42 8.69
CA PRO A 155 21.42 5.57 9.39
C PRO A 155 21.22 7.00 9.92
N LEU A 156 19.98 7.49 9.86
CA LEU A 156 19.56 8.72 10.56
C LEU A 156 19.54 8.53 12.07
N ILE A 157 19.06 7.37 12.52
CA ILE A 157 19.09 6.96 13.93
C ILE A 157 19.75 5.59 14.02
N SER A 158 20.70 5.44 14.94
CA SER A 158 21.40 4.19 15.23
C SER A 158 21.46 3.94 16.74
N ARG A 159 22.04 2.82 17.15
CA ARG A 159 22.28 2.54 18.57
C ARG A 159 23.31 3.48 19.21
N GLU A 160 24.10 4.19 18.41
CA GLU A 160 25.04 5.22 18.87
C GLU A 160 24.36 6.57 19.09
N THR A 161 23.14 6.75 18.58
CA THR A 161 22.31 7.94 18.81
C THR A 161 21.97 8.01 20.30
N PRO A 162 22.12 9.18 20.96
CA PRO A 162 21.80 9.32 22.37
C PRO A 162 20.40 8.80 22.71
N ASN A 163 20.27 8.13 23.85
CA ASN A 163 19.02 7.50 24.34
C ASN A 163 18.46 6.36 23.49
N CYS A 164 19.21 5.84 22.50
CA CYS A 164 18.74 4.77 21.62
C CYS A 164 19.43 3.42 21.86
N ALA A 165 20.55 3.36 22.58
CA ALA A 165 21.32 2.13 22.81
C ALA A 165 20.50 1.01 23.45
N GLU A 166 19.63 1.35 24.42
CA GLU A 166 18.83 0.41 25.22
C GLU A 166 17.46 0.06 24.58
N VAL A 167 17.13 0.63 23.41
CA VAL A 167 15.88 0.32 22.72
C VAL A 167 15.96 -1.10 22.14
N THR A 168 15.06 -1.98 22.53
CA THR A 168 15.10 -3.39 22.13
C THR A 168 15.07 -3.54 20.61
N TRP A 169 14.07 -2.93 19.97
CA TRP A 169 13.96 -2.81 18.53
C TRP A 169 13.90 -1.34 18.15
N LEU A 170 14.98 -0.86 17.55
CA LEU A 170 15.09 0.50 17.04
C LEU A 170 14.57 0.52 15.62
N PHE A 171 13.23 0.55 15.49
CA PHE A 171 12.50 0.30 14.25
C PHE A 171 11.17 1.06 14.20
N ASP A 172 10.32 0.77 13.22
CA ASP A 172 8.95 1.24 13.02
C ASP A 172 8.82 2.76 13.15
N PRO A 173 9.39 3.52 12.21
CA PRO A 173 9.29 4.97 12.24
C PRO A 173 7.87 5.45 11.94
N ALA A 174 7.47 6.56 12.57
CA ALA A 174 6.33 7.38 12.16
C ALA A 174 6.72 8.85 12.16
N VAL A 175 6.17 9.63 11.23
CA VAL A 175 6.52 11.04 11.05
C VAL A 175 5.30 11.93 11.23
N LEU A 176 5.41 12.90 12.11
CA LEU A 176 4.45 14.00 12.23
C LEU A 176 4.97 15.23 11.48
N MET A 177 4.15 15.76 10.59
CA MET A 177 4.28 17.09 10.01
C MET A 177 3.32 18.02 10.75
N ASP A 178 3.85 18.90 11.61
CA ASP A 178 3.01 19.79 12.40
C ASP A 178 2.65 21.08 11.64
N ASP A 179 1.56 21.73 12.03
CA ASP A 179 1.03 22.94 11.39
C ASP A 179 1.98 24.14 11.49
N ASP A 180 2.89 24.17 12.47
CA ASP A 180 3.91 25.21 12.63
C ASP A 180 5.14 24.99 11.70
N GLY A 181 5.11 23.91 10.89
CA GLY A 181 6.20 23.51 9.99
C GLY A 181 7.31 22.71 10.67
N SER A 182 7.22 22.45 11.97
CA SER A 182 8.08 21.49 12.68
C SER A 182 7.73 20.06 12.25
N SER A 183 8.70 19.15 12.39
CA SER A 183 8.51 17.75 12.07
C SER A 183 9.11 16.88 13.17
N TYR A 184 8.49 15.75 13.45
CA TYR A 184 8.89 14.86 14.53
C TYR A 184 8.92 13.42 14.03
N LEU A 185 9.90 12.65 14.52
CA LEU A 185 10.07 11.23 14.22
C LEU A 185 9.88 10.43 15.51
N TYR A 186 9.01 9.43 15.43
CA TYR A 186 8.71 8.47 16.50
C TYR A 186 9.24 7.12 16.09
N VAL A 187 9.88 6.39 17.00
CA VAL A 187 10.51 5.10 16.69
C VAL A 187 10.56 4.22 17.93
N GLY A 188 10.76 2.93 17.72
CA GLY A 188 11.11 1.99 18.76
C GLY A 188 9.99 1.07 19.18
N GLY A 189 10.38 -0.02 19.81
CA GLY A 189 9.50 -1.07 20.31
C GLY A 189 10.29 -2.21 20.93
N GLY A 190 9.59 -3.34 21.06
CA GLY A 190 10.10 -4.56 21.65
C GLY A 190 10.10 -4.54 23.17
N VAL A 191 10.04 -5.75 23.72
CA VAL A 191 10.07 -6.00 25.17
C VAL A 191 11.49 -6.40 25.58
N PRO A 192 12.19 -5.61 26.41
CA PRO A 192 13.59 -5.88 26.78
C PRO A 192 13.77 -7.21 27.54
N SER A 193 12.79 -7.56 28.40
CA SER A 193 12.76 -8.80 29.18
C SER A 193 11.33 -9.05 29.65
N PRO A 194 10.96 -10.28 30.02
CA PRO A 194 9.59 -10.62 30.42
C PRO A 194 9.02 -9.76 31.55
N ASP A 195 9.85 -9.37 32.52
CA ASP A 195 9.47 -8.50 33.64
C ASP A 195 9.22 -7.05 33.23
N LYS A 196 9.65 -6.65 32.02
CA LYS A 196 9.43 -5.34 31.43
C LYS A 196 8.21 -5.29 30.48
N ALA A 197 7.50 -6.41 30.27
CA ALA A 197 6.41 -6.47 29.33
C ALA A 197 5.32 -5.39 29.56
N ALA A 198 4.98 -5.13 30.81
CA ALA A 198 3.98 -4.11 31.16
C ALA A 198 4.43 -2.65 30.90
N ASN A 199 5.72 -2.40 30.96
CA ASN A 199 6.30 -1.08 30.69
C ASN A 199 7.68 -1.22 30.03
N PRO A 200 7.74 -1.50 28.74
CA PRO A 200 8.99 -1.72 28.01
C PRO A 200 9.94 -0.52 28.00
N GLY A 201 9.42 0.72 27.95
CA GLY A 201 10.20 1.95 27.93
C GLY A 201 11.04 2.13 26.66
N THR A 202 10.63 1.53 25.54
CA THR A 202 11.41 1.46 24.30
C THR A 202 10.95 2.43 23.21
N ALA A 203 9.85 3.19 23.41
CA ALA A 203 9.41 4.23 22.50
C ALA A 203 10.27 5.50 22.62
N ARG A 204 10.54 6.13 21.47
CA ARG A 204 11.31 7.39 21.38
C ARG A 204 10.63 8.37 20.46
N VAL A 205 10.78 9.67 20.78
CA VAL A 205 10.41 10.78 19.91
C VAL A 205 11.57 11.76 19.80
N VAL A 206 11.76 12.32 18.60
CA VAL A 206 12.76 13.36 18.35
C VAL A 206 12.24 14.36 17.33
N LYS A 207 12.60 15.63 17.51
CA LYS A 207 12.35 16.64 16.48
C LYS A 207 13.32 16.45 15.32
N LEU A 208 12.80 16.50 14.08
CA LEU A 208 13.63 16.50 12.88
C LEU A 208 14.15 17.90 12.56
N GLY A 209 15.31 17.96 11.95
CA GLY A 209 15.81 19.18 11.32
C GLY A 209 14.88 19.65 10.20
N LYS A 210 15.01 20.92 9.80
CA LYS A 210 14.20 21.50 8.71
C LYS A 210 14.38 20.76 7.38
N ASP A 211 15.54 20.14 7.20
CA ASP A 211 15.92 19.32 6.04
C ASP A 211 15.30 17.92 6.05
N MET A 212 14.66 17.51 7.15
CA MET A 212 14.04 16.20 7.33
C MET A 212 15.02 15.00 7.35
N ILE A 213 16.31 15.23 7.22
CA ILE A 213 17.38 14.21 7.18
C ILE A 213 18.41 14.38 8.29
N SER A 214 18.12 15.26 9.24
CA SER A 214 18.91 15.47 10.46
C SER A 214 18.01 15.53 11.69
N LEU A 215 18.60 15.42 12.89
CA LEU A 215 17.88 15.52 14.15
C LEU A 215 18.11 16.91 14.78
N ASP A 216 17.02 17.53 15.26
CA ASP A 216 17.08 18.78 16.05
C ASP A 216 16.95 18.44 17.54
N GLY A 217 18.02 17.89 18.09
CA GLY A 217 18.13 17.43 19.48
C GLY A 217 18.30 15.90 19.60
N ASN A 218 18.20 15.40 20.82
CA ASN A 218 18.34 13.98 21.11
C ASN A 218 16.97 13.33 21.25
N PRO A 219 16.78 12.07 20.77
CA PRO A 219 15.58 11.30 21.04
C PRO A 219 15.26 11.25 22.54
N GLN A 220 13.98 11.43 22.86
CA GLN A 220 13.47 11.37 24.23
C GLN A 220 12.57 10.15 24.41
N PRO A 221 12.59 9.46 25.56
CA PRO A 221 11.61 8.43 25.86
C PRO A 221 10.19 9.00 25.82
N ILE A 222 9.24 8.20 25.30
CA ILE A 222 7.81 8.44 25.46
C ILE A 222 7.37 7.66 26.70
N GLU A 223 6.91 8.39 27.71
CA GLU A 223 6.43 7.80 28.96
C GLU A 223 5.00 7.25 28.80
N ASN A 224 4.57 6.39 29.72
CA ASN A 224 3.22 5.81 29.81
C ASN A 224 2.81 4.89 28.64
N VAL A 225 3.76 4.38 27.87
CA VAL A 225 3.51 3.44 26.76
C VAL A 225 3.43 2.01 27.32
N ALA A 226 2.25 1.64 27.83
CA ALA A 226 2.04 0.34 28.46
C ALA A 226 1.96 -0.79 27.41
N TYR A 227 2.63 -1.91 27.69
CA TYR A 227 2.62 -3.11 26.84
C TYR A 227 3.02 -2.85 25.39
N LEU A 228 3.88 -1.89 25.10
CA LEU A 228 4.37 -1.64 23.73
C LEU A 228 4.99 -2.90 23.13
N PHE A 229 4.61 -3.20 21.88
CA PHE A 229 5.25 -4.20 21.04
C PHE A 229 5.98 -3.53 19.87
N GLU A 230 5.23 -2.89 18.95
CA GLU A 230 5.72 -2.33 17.70
C GLU A 230 4.79 -1.22 17.17
N ASP A 231 5.02 -0.74 15.94
CA ASP A 231 4.08 0.04 15.15
C ASP A 231 3.88 1.45 15.72
N SER A 232 4.89 2.29 15.63
CA SER A 232 4.70 3.70 15.97
C SER A 232 3.77 4.40 14.98
N GLY A 233 2.73 5.04 15.49
CA GLY A 233 1.84 5.94 14.75
C GLY A 233 1.71 7.28 15.44
N ILE A 234 1.50 8.35 14.69
CA ILE A 234 1.28 9.70 15.22
C ILE A 234 0.40 10.52 14.31
N ASN A 235 -0.64 11.12 14.87
CA ASN A 235 -1.51 12.04 14.16
C ASN A 235 -1.92 13.22 15.02
N LYS A 236 -2.07 14.38 14.39
CA LYS A 236 -2.69 15.54 15.01
C LYS A 236 -4.16 15.59 14.59
N ILE A 237 -5.08 15.61 15.55
CA ILE A 237 -6.52 15.74 15.33
C ILE A 237 -7.01 16.91 16.15
N GLY A 238 -7.47 17.94 15.49
CA GLY A 238 -7.74 19.22 16.14
C GLY A 238 -6.46 19.80 16.78
N ASN A 239 -6.50 20.05 18.09
CA ASN A 239 -5.35 20.58 18.82
C ASN A 239 -4.64 19.53 19.68
N LYS A 240 -4.90 18.25 19.44
CA LYS A 240 -4.33 17.13 20.21
C LYS A 240 -3.46 16.24 19.32
N TYR A 241 -2.46 15.62 19.93
CA TYR A 241 -1.56 14.66 19.31
C TYR A 241 -1.88 13.26 19.82
N TYR A 242 -2.08 12.33 18.91
CA TYR A 242 -2.42 10.95 19.22
C TYR A 242 -1.26 10.06 18.79
N TYR A 243 -0.48 9.57 19.75
CA TYR A 243 0.51 8.54 19.54
C TYR A 243 -0.16 7.18 19.63
N SER A 244 0.08 6.33 18.68
CA SER A 244 -0.52 4.98 18.59
C SER A 244 0.55 3.91 18.40
N TYR A 245 0.24 2.69 18.84
CA TYR A 245 1.15 1.55 18.78
C TYR A 245 0.39 0.23 18.92
N CYS A 246 1.01 -0.89 18.51
CA CYS A 246 0.53 -2.25 18.75
C CYS A 246 0.92 -2.71 20.15
N SER A 247 -0.04 -3.21 20.94
CA SER A 247 0.22 -3.83 22.24
C SER A 247 0.89 -5.19 22.11
N ASN A 248 1.75 -5.57 23.09
CA ASN A 248 2.50 -6.81 23.02
C ASN A 248 1.67 -8.04 23.42
N PHE A 249 2.21 -9.20 23.11
CA PHE A 249 1.55 -10.51 23.31
C PHE A 249 1.85 -11.16 24.67
N SER A 250 2.28 -10.36 25.65
CA SER A 250 2.58 -10.80 27.02
C SER A 250 1.59 -10.26 28.06
N MET A 251 0.44 -9.76 27.60
CA MET A 251 -0.61 -9.27 28.50
C MET A 251 -1.30 -10.43 29.22
N THR A 252 -1.60 -10.23 30.52
CA THR A 252 -2.42 -11.18 31.27
C THR A 252 -3.90 -10.78 31.18
N PRO A 253 -4.85 -11.73 31.38
CA PRO A 253 -6.28 -11.40 31.38
C PRO A 253 -6.65 -10.27 32.34
N GLU A 254 -6.00 -10.19 33.51
CA GLU A 254 -6.21 -9.11 34.49
C GLU A 254 -5.72 -7.74 33.98
N ALA A 255 -4.62 -7.74 33.20
CA ALA A 255 -4.12 -6.53 32.58
C ALA A 255 -5.04 -6.06 31.44
N GLU A 256 -5.56 -6.99 30.61
CA GLU A 256 -6.53 -6.69 29.55
C GLU A 256 -7.83 -6.10 30.13
N GLU A 257 -8.38 -6.72 31.18
CA GLU A 257 -9.56 -6.20 31.88
C GLU A 257 -9.32 -4.79 32.45
N LYS A 258 -8.19 -4.58 33.09
CA LYS A 258 -7.83 -3.29 33.71
C LYS A 258 -7.62 -2.17 32.70
N LEU A 259 -6.97 -2.48 31.56
CA LEU A 259 -6.60 -1.51 30.54
C LEU A 259 -7.69 -1.32 29.48
N GLY A 260 -8.62 -2.28 29.35
CA GLY A 260 -9.71 -2.22 28.38
C GLY A 260 -9.31 -2.51 26.94
N TYR A 261 -8.15 -3.16 26.72
CA TYR A 261 -7.71 -3.65 25.42
C TYR A 261 -6.96 -4.96 25.54
N GLN A 262 -6.81 -5.67 24.41
CA GLN A 262 -6.20 -7.00 24.36
C GLN A 262 -4.79 -6.93 23.74
N GLN A 263 -4.07 -8.03 23.80
CA GLN A 263 -2.79 -8.20 23.12
C GLN A 263 -2.95 -8.07 21.59
N GLY A 264 -1.96 -7.45 20.95
CA GLY A 264 -1.97 -7.22 19.50
C GLY A 264 -2.98 -6.18 19.01
N GLU A 265 -3.63 -5.40 19.90
CA GLU A 265 -4.50 -4.28 19.52
C GLU A 265 -3.70 -3.01 19.29
N ILE A 266 -4.19 -2.16 18.39
CA ILE A 266 -3.70 -0.79 18.23
C ILE A 266 -4.35 0.09 19.27
N VAL A 267 -3.53 0.67 20.12
CA VAL A 267 -3.93 1.56 21.22
C VAL A 267 -3.37 2.95 21.03
N THR A 268 -4.06 3.95 21.58
CA THR A 268 -3.65 5.35 21.45
C THR A 268 -3.43 6.00 22.81
N LEU A 269 -2.47 6.91 22.82
CA LEU A 269 -2.24 7.91 23.88
C LEU A 269 -2.52 9.28 23.31
N VAL A 270 -2.82 10.25 24.16
CA VAL A 270 -3.14 11.64 23.78
C VAL A 270 -2.26 12.65 24.52
N SER A 271 -1.89 13.73 23.83
CA SER A 271 -1.09 14.83 24.41
C SER A 271 -1.49 16.19 23.83
N ASP A 272 -1.15 17.24 24.56
CA ASP A 272 -1.20 18.64 24.07
C ASP A 272 0.07 19.06 23.32
N SER A 273 1.09 18.21 23.31
CA SER A 273 2.39 18.48 22.70
C SER A 273 2.86 17.28 21.88
N PRO A 274 3.53 17.49 20.71
CA PRO A 274 4.07 16.38 19.92
C PRO A 274 5.16 15.59 20.66
N MET A 275 5.82 16.18 21.64
CA MET A 275 6.84 15.52 22.45
C MET A 275 6.29 14.91 23.76
N GLY A 276 4.99 14.98 23.99
CA GLY A 276 4.36 14.54 25.23
C GLY A 276 4.36 15.64 26.33
N PRO A 277 4.01 15.30 27.59
CA PRO A 277 3.69 13.96 28.05
C PRO A 277 2.43 13.40 27.43
N PHE A 278 2.42 12.10 27.17
CA PHE A 278 1.25 11.38 26.64
C PHE A 278 0.51 10.65 27.75
N GLU A 279 -0.81 10.65 27.69
CA GLU A 279 -1.70 9.96 28.60
C GLU A 279 -2.53 8.90 27.85
N PRO A 280 -2.87 7.76 28.48
CA PRO A 280 -3.71 6.73 27.86
C PRO A 280 -5.02 7.29 27.34
N TYR A 281 -5.41 6.88 26.12
CA TYR A 281 -6.67 7.33 25.51
C TYR A 281 -7.62 6.16 25.29
N ARG A 282 -7.48 5.41 24.18
CA ARG A 282 -8.33 4.22 23.91
C ARG A 282 -7.71 3.31 22.84
N PRO A 283 -8.14 2.03 22.77
CA PRO A 283 -7.86 1.19 21.61
C PRO A 283 -8.65 1.67 20.39
N ILE A 284 -8.10 1.47 19.19
CA ILE A 284 -8.72 1.90 17.93
C ILE A 284 -8.89 0.79 16.90
N LEU A 285 -8.09 -0.28 16.97
CA LEU A 285 -8.20 -1.41 16.05
C LEU A 285 -7.78 -2.70 16.75
N LYS A 286 -8.66 -3.69 16.74
CA LYS A 286 -8.34 -5.04 17.21
C LYS A 286 -7.35 -5.74 16.29
N ASN A 287 -6.69 -6.78 16.80
CA ASN A 287 -5.86 -7.66 15.98
C ASN A 287 -6.69 -8.22 14.80
N PRO A 288 -6.10 -8.32 13.58
CA PRO A 288 -6.79 -8.89 12.41
C PRO A 288 -7.40 -10.27 12.64
N GLU A 289 -6.88 -11.06 13.57
CA GLU A 289 -7.47 -12.34 13.97
C GLU A 289 -8.94 -12.21 14.37
N HIS A 290 -9.27 -11.11 15.05
CA HIS A 290 -10.64 -10.86 15.52
C HIS A 290 -11.65 -10.71 14.36
N PHE A 291 -11.21 -10.14 13.22
CA PHE A 291 -12.06 -9.88 12.07
C PHE A 291 -12.01 -11.00 11.02
N PHE A 292 -10.84 -11.62 10.83
CA PHE A 292 -10.56 -12.50 9.70
C PHE A 292 -10.18 -13.93 10.11
N GLY A 293 -10.02 -14.19 11.42
CA GLY A 293 -9.60 -15.48 11.93
C GLY A 293 -8.14 -15.84 11.65
N LEU A 294 -7.32 -14.83 11.32
CA LEU A 294 -5.90 -14.95 11.04
C LEU A 294 -5.16 -13.84 11.79
N GLY A 295 -4.38 -14.23 12.79
CA GLY A 295 -3.58 -13.32 13.61
C GLY A 295 -2.15 -13.19 13.12
N GLY A 296 -1.40 -12.46 13.91
CA GLY A 296 0.00 -12.12 13.71
C GLY A 296 0.30 -10.78 14.36
N ASN A 297 1.40 -10.15 13.96
CA ASN A 297 1.65 -8.76 14.30
C ASN A 297 0.56 -7.86 13.69
N ASN A 298 0.40 -6.66 14.23
CA ASN A 298 -0.57 -5.68 13.77
C ASN A 298 0.15 -4.35 13.56
N HIS A 299 -0.08 -3.75 12.41
CA HIS A 299 0.60 -2.50 12.03
C HIS A 299 -0.39 -1.61 11.28
N HIS A 300 -0.39 -0.31 11.59
CA HIS A 300 -1.39 0.61 11.08
C HIS A 300 -0.82 1.98 10.71
N CYS A 301 -1.65 2.77 10.01
CA CYS A 301 -1.46 4.21 9.87
C CYS A 301 -2.83 4.87 9.76
N MET A 302 -3.04 5.97 10.48
CA MET A 302 -4.24 6.80 10.35
C MET A 302 -3.97 7.95 9.40
N PHE A 303 -4.92 8.26 8.52
CA PHE A 303 -4.81 9.40 7.59
C PHE A 303 -6.16 10.04 7.31
N GLU A 304 -6.14 11.32 6.96
CA GLU A 304 -7.33 12.03 6.51
C GLU A 304 -7.29 12.22 5.00
N PHE A 305 -8.41 11.91 4.33
CA PHE A 305 -8.57 12.15 2.90
C PHE A 305 -10.00 12.61 2.61
N LYS A 306 -10.14 13.70 1.86
CA LYS A 306 -11.46 14.29 1.50
C LYS A 306 -12.39 14.50 2.72
N ASN A 307 -11.84 15.03 3.81
CA ASN A 307 -12.53 15.32 5.08
C ASN A 307 -13.09 14.09 5.82
N GLN A 308 -12.57 12.91 5.54
CA GLN A 308 -12.85 11.68 6.26
C GLN A 308 -11.56 11.05 6.72
N TRP A 309 -11.54 10.52 7.96
CA TRP A 309 -10.43 9.75 8.50
C TRP A 309 -10.56 8.28 8.13
N TYR A 310 -9.43 7.69 7.87
CA TYR A 310 -9.27 6.28 7.52
C TYR A 310 -8.13 5.66 8.34
N ILE A 311 -8.18 4.36 8.46
CA ILE A 311 -7.10 3.55 9.01
C ILE A 311 -6.67 2.52 7.96
N THR A 312 -5.38 2.50 7.64
CA THR A 312 -4.79 1.41 6.87
C THR A 312 -4.04 0.48 7.81
N TYR A 313 -4.08 -0.80 7.53
CA TYR A 313 -3.47 -1.84 8.35
C TYR A 313 -3.21 -3.07 7.50
N HIS A 314 -2.38 -4.01 7.96
CA HIS A 314 -2.19 -5.26 7.25
C HIS A 314 -3.01 -6.41 7.85
N SER A 315 -3.24 -7.44 7.03
CA SER A 315 -3.80 -8.73 7.42
C SER A 315 -3.30 -9.83 6.48
N ARG A 316 -3.66 -11.09 6.77
CA ARG A 316 -3.30 -12.26 5.93
C ARG A 316 -4.45 -12.73 5.04
N ILE A 317 -5.42 -11.86 4.73
CA ILE A 317 -6.62 -12.27 3.96
C ILE A 317 -6.30 -12.67 2.52
N LEU A 318 -5.35 -12.00 1.86
CA LEU A 318 -4.91 -12.35 0.50
C LEU A 318 -4.23 -13.72 0.47
N GLU A 319 -3.30 -13.96 1.39
CA GLU A 319 -2.60 -15.22 1.52
C GLU A 319 -3.58 -16.39 1.66
N LYS A 320 -4.56 -16.24 2.57
CA LYS A 320 -5.61 -17.24 2.77
C LYS A 320 -6.47 -17.46 1.52
N ALA A 321 -6.86 -16.39 0.83
CA ALA A 321 -7.66 -16.48 -0.38
C ALA A 321 -6.91 -17.19 -1.52
N MET A 322 -5.59 -17.04 -1.56
CA MET A 322 -4.71 -17.72 -2.52
C MET A 322 -4.33 -19.16 -2.10
N GLY A 323 -4.83 -19.64 -0.95
CA GLY A 323 -4.50 -20.98 -0.43
C GLY A 323 -3.06 -21.12 0.04
N MET A 324 -2.41 -20.01 0.40
CA MET A 324 -1.03 -19.96 0.90
C MET A 324 -1.03 -19.96 2.43
N ASP A 325 0.08 -20.39 3.04
CA ASP A 325 0.32 -20.37 4.48
C ASP A 325 1.82 -20.18 4.76
N GLY A 326 2.32 -18.98 4.49
CA GLY A 326 3.72 -18.61 4.70
C GLY A 326 3.90 -17.38 5.59
N GLY A 327 2.82 -16.73 6.03
CA GLY A 327 2.87 -15.54 6.87
C GLY A 327 2.98 -14.22 6.07
N TYR A 328 2.53 -14.21 4.82
CA TYR A 328 2.56 -13.04 3.94
C TYR A 328 1.35 -12.14 4.14
N ARG A 329 1.59 -10.84 4.22
CA ARG A 329 0.61 -9.84 4.64
C ARG A 329 0.16 -8.97 3.47
N SER A 330 -1.09 -8.55 3.52
CA SER A 330 -1.74 -7.67 2.54
C SER A 330 -2.37 -6.46 3.22
N THR A 331 -2.34 -5.33 2.55
CA THR A 331 -2.81 -4.05 3.08
C THR A 331 -4.31 -3.87 2.88
N ASN A 332 -4.97 -3.32 3.90
CA ASN A 332 -6.39 -2.99 3.95
C ASN A 332 -6.59 -1.52 4.31
N VAL A 333 -7.75 -0.98 3.97
CA VAL A 333 -8.20 0.37 4.36
C VAL A 333 -9.65 0.30 4.82
N ASP A 334 -9.93 0.83 6.01
CA ASP A 334 -11.28 0.98 6.55
C ASP A 334 -11.50 2.39 7.09
N VAL A 335 -12.76 2.75 7.33
CA VAL A 335 -13.15 4.05 7.88
C VAL A 335 -12.74 4.14 9.35
N LEU A 336 -12.19 5.28 9.72
CA LEU A 336 -11.93 5.66 11.12
C LEU A 336 -12.79 6.85 11.48
N ASP A 337 -13.70 6.67 12.42
CA ASP A 337 -14.52 7.78 12.93
C ASP A 337 -13.75 8.60 13.97
N ILE A 338 -13.94 9.90 13.92
CA ILE A 338 -13.50 10.80 15.00
C ILE A 338 -14.70 11.06 15.94
N LYS A 339 -14.57 10.68 17.20
CA LYS A 339 -15.56 10.87 18.25
C LYS A 339 -14.94 11.53 19.47
N ASP A 340 -15.64 12.48 20.07
CA ASP A 340 -15.15 13.25 21.22
C ASP A 340 -13.79 13.94 20.96
N GLY A 341 -13.55 14.33 19.70
CA GLY A 341 -12.32 15.02 19.27
C GLY A 341 -11.11 14.12 19.01
N GLY A 342 -11.25 12.80 19.08
CA GLY A 342 -10.15 11.86 18.83
C GLY A 342 -10.58 10.60 18.07
N PRO A 343 -9.61 9.72 17.70
CA PRO A 343 -9.91 8.52 16.95
C PRO A 343 -10.75 7.55 17.77
N SER A 344 -11.73 6.91 17.14
CA SER A 344 -12.58 5.90 17.76
C SER A 344 -12.24 4.50 17.24
N VAL A 345 -12.88 3.48 17.82
CA VAL A 345 -12.65 2.08 17.39
C VAL A 345 -13.11 1.90 15.94
N SER A 346 -12.22 1.39 15.11
CA SER A 346 -12.48 0.95 13.74
C SER A 346 -12.70 -0.56 13.70
N ILE A 347 -13.33 -1.03 12.63
CA ILE A 347 -13.62 -2.43 12.37
C ILE A 347 -12.97 -2.82 11.05
N GLY A 348 -12.16 -3.87 11.08
CA GLY A 348 -11.58 -4.43 9.87
C GLY A 348 -12.63 -5.19 9.06
N THR A 349 -12.75 -4.89 7.77
CA THR A 349 -13.75 -5.49 6.87
C THR A 349 -13.15 -5.94 5.55
N ARG A 350 -13.81 -6.88 4.85
CA ARG A 350 -13.49 -7.22 3.46
C ARG A 350 -14.04 -6.18 2.50
N GLN A 351 -15.19 -5.59 2.84
CA GLN A 351 -15.84 -4.54 2.05
C GLN A 351 -14.95 -3.30 1.91
N GLY A 352 -14.15 -2.99 2.95
CA GLY A 352 -13.29 -1.81 2.94
C GLY A 352 -14.08 -0.52 2.90
N VAL A 353 -13.58 0.47 2.19
CA VAL A 353 -14.16 1.82 2.10
C VAL A 353 -15.00 1.98 0.83
N LYS A 354 -15.96 2.90 0.90
CA LYS A 354 -16.70 3.31 -0.31
C LYS A 354 -15.82 4.19 -1.19
N GLN A 355 -16.02 4.10 -2.50
CA GLN A 355 -15.39 4.98 -3.46
C GLN A 355 -15.78 6.45 -3.20
N VAL A 356 -14.78 7.32 -3.11
CA VAL A 356 -14.98 8.74 -2.74
C VAL A 356 -14.89 9.71 -3.92
N ALA A 357 -14.64 9.19 -5.10
CA ALA A 357 -14.69 9.90 -6.39
C ALA A 357 -14.87 8.87 -7.51
N TYR A 358 -15.41 9.28 -8.64
CA TYR A 358 -15.47 8.45 -9.83
C TYR A 358 -14.21 8.63 -10.68
N LEU A 359 -13.83 7.56 -11.38
CA LEU A 359 -12.73 7.60 -12.33
C LEU A 359 -13.21 8.20 -13.65
N ASP A 360 -12.43 9.11 -14.24
CA ASP A 360 -12.66 9.62 -15.59
C ASP A 360 -12.10 8.63 -16.62
N PRO A 361 -12.95 7.94 -17.41
CA PRO A 361 -12.51 6.97 -18.38
C PRO A 361 -11.95 7.58 -19.68
N TYR A 362 -12.01 8.90 -19.83
CA TYR A 362 -11.54 9.63 -21.01
C TYR A 362 -10.09 10.10 -20.90
N GLU A 363 -9.53 10.10 -19.68
CA GLU A 363 -8.11 10.32 -19.46
C GLU A 363 -7.32 9.03 -19.68
N ASP A 364 -6.01 9.13 -19.91
CA ASP A 364 -5.14 7.96 -19.99
C ASP A 364 -5.05 7.26 -18.63
N VAL A 365 -5.73 6.11 -18.49
CA VAL A 365 -5.71 5.28 -17.29
C VAL A 365 -4.62 4.22 -17.44
N LYS A 366 -3.68 4.16 -16.51
CA LYS A 366 -2.68 3.08 -16.49
C LYS A 366 -3.37 1.73 -16.28
N ALA A 367 -3.04 0.71 -17.07
CA ALA A 367 -3.65 -0.62 -16.96
C ALA A 367 -3.42 -1.30 -15.60
N VAL A 368 -2.39 -0.85 -14.87
CA VAL A 368 -2.09 -1.25 -13.49
C VAL A 368 -2.90 -0.51 -12.43
N THR A 369 -3.86 0.32 -12.84
CA THR A 369 -4.90 0.88 -11.96
C THR A 369 -6.05 -0.10 -11.93
N MET A 370 -6.33 -0.67 -10.76
CA MET A 370 -7.32 -1.75 -10.62
C MET A 370 -8.05 -1.66 -9.29
N SER A 371 -9.33 -2.01 -9.30
CA SER A 371 -10.10 -2.30 -8.08
C SER A 371 -10.00 -3.77 -7.69
N ASN A 372 -9.91 -4.67 -8.68
CA ASN A 372 -9.73 -6.11 -8.50
C ASN A 372 -9.04 -6.73 -9.71
N SER A 373 -8.44 -7.92 -9.53
CA SER A 373 -7.80 -8.66 -10.62
C SER A 373 -7.64 -10.14 -10.28
N ALA A 374 -7.48 -10.98 -11.30
CA ALA A 374 -7.13 -12.38 -11.15
C ALA A 374 -6.25 -12.87 -12.32
N GLY A 375 -5.26 -13.71 -12.01
CA GLY A 375 -4.40 -14.32 -13.00
C GLY A 375 -3.45 -13.33 -13.71
N LEU A 376 -3.15 -12.19 -13.09
CA LEU A 376 -2.30 -11.13 -13.63
C LEU A 376 -1.12 -10.83 -12.73
N THR A 377 -0.07 -10.26 -13.30
CA THR A 377 1.05 -9.64 -12.60
C THR A 377 1.27 -8.22 -13.10
N THR A 378 2.00 -7.44 -12.32
CA THR A 378 2.47 -6.11 -12.70
C THR A 378 3.99 -6.11 -12.71
N VAL A 379 4.60 -5.52 -13.74
CA VAL A 379 6.05 -5.46 -13.88
C VAL A 379 6.50 -4.04 -14.20
N GLN A 380 7.69 -3.68 -13.75
CA GLN A 380 8.29 -2.39 -14.09
C GLN A 380 8.73 -2.36 -15.56
N PHE A 381 8.42 -1.25 -16.23
CA PHE A 381 8.75 -1.04 -17.63
C PHE A 381 10.00 -0.16 -17.76
N GLY A 382 11.02 -0.70 -18.44
CA GLY A 382 12.29 -0.03 -18.70
C GLY A 382 13.39 -0.31 -17.67
N ASP A 383 14.63 -0.37 -18.14
CA ASP A 383 15.80 -0.78 -17.34
C ASP A 383 16.16 0.21 -16.22
N GLU A 384 15.95 1.51 -16.44
CA GLU A 384 16.25 2.55 -15.44
C GLU A 384 15.28 2.49 -14.25
N ALA A 385 14.03 2.08 -14.48
CA ALA A 385 13.00 1.96 -13.45
C ALA A 385 13.35 0.89 -12.41
N ILE A 386 13.96 -0.20 -12.83
CA ILE A 386 14.29 -1.34 -11.96
C ILE A 386 15.29 -0.95 -10.87
N LYS A 387 16.20 -0.02 -11.15
CA LYS A 387 17.27 0.36 -10.22
C LYS A 387 16.82 1.25 -9.07
N HIS A 388 15.74 2.02 -9.24
CA HIS A 388 15.38 3.09 -8.33
C HIS A 388 13.92 3.08 -7.87
N GLY A 389 13.13 2.08 -8.29
CA GLY A 389 11.70 1.97 -7.94
C GLY A 389 10.85 3.08 -8.53
N SER A 390 11.30 3.72 -9.60
CA SER A 390 10.52 4.68 -10.36
C SER A 390 10.42 4.22 -11.81
N GLY A 391 9.33 4.54 -12.44
CA GLY A 391 9.08 4.19 -13.82
C GLY A 391 7.65 3.74 -14.04
N ASP A 392 7.31 3.53 -15.29
CA ASP A 392 6.00 3.02 -15.61
C ASP A 392 5.89 1.54 -15.26
N MET A 393 4.74 1.18 -14.71
CA MET A 393 4.35 -0.21 -14.52
C MET A 393 3.47 -0.63 -15.69
N ILE A 394 3.56 -1.88 -16.09
CA ILE A 394 2.68 -2.48 -17.09
C ILE A 394 2.01 -3.72 -16.52
N LEU A 395 0.79 -3.97 -17.00
CA LEU A 395 0.06 -5.20 -16.73
C LEU A 395 0.65 -6.32 -17.57
N SER A 396 1.02 -7.42 -16.95
CA SER A 396 1.75 -8.55 -17.55
C SER A 396 1.26 -9.89 -16.98
N GLY A 397 1.92 -11.00 -17.36
CA GLY A 397 1.52 -12.34 -16.92
C GLY A 397 0.15 -12.76 -17.46
N ILE A 398 -0.31 -12.12 -18.53
CA ILE A 398 -1.61 -12.35 -19.15
C ILE A 398 -1.69 -13.78 -19.70
N SER A 399 -2.80 -14.45 -19.41
CA SER A 399 -3.15 -15.77 -19.91
C SER A 399 -4.66 -15.88 -20.09
N ASP A 400 -5.11 -16.96 -20.72
CA ASP A 400 -6.53 -17.24 -20.89
C ASP A 400 -7.28 -17.18 -19.55
N GLY A 401 -8.31 -16.34 -19.49
CA GLY A 401 -9.17 -16.17 -18.31
C GLY A 401 -8.64 -15.20 -17.26
N SER A 402 -7.43 -14.66 -17.40
CA SER A 402 -7.01 -13.55 -16.55
C SER A 402 -7.87 -12.30 -16.78
N TRP A 403 -8.01 -11.45 -15.75
CA TRP A 403 -8.84 -10.26 -15.84
C TRP A 403 -8.47 -9.19 -14.82
N SER A 404 -8.85 -7.94 -15.11
CA SER A 404 -8.80 -6.80 -14.18
C SER A 404 -10.11 -6.01 -14.22
N SER A 405 -10.39 -5.26 -13.17
CA SER A 405 -11.55 -4.36 -13.13
C SER A 405 -11.22 -2.99 -12.56
N ILE A 406 -12.03 -2.02 -12.99
CA ILE A 406 -12.13 -0.67 -12.47
C ILE A 406 -13.52 -0.53 -11.86
N SER A 407 -13.61 0.05 -10.67
CA SER A 407 -14.89 0.41 -10.07
C SER A 407 -15.23 1.86 -10.34
N GLY A 408 -16.51 2.13 -10.64
CA GLY A 408 -17.10 3.46 -10.72
C GLY A 408 -16.41 4.39 -11.72
N ALA A 409 -16.31 4.01 -12.97
CA ALA A 409 -15.94 4.89 -14.08
C ALA A 409 -17.14 5.72 -14.51
N ASP A 410 -17.04 7.05 -14.54
CA ASP A 410 -18.12 7.96 -14.90
C ASP A 410 -18.05 8.36 -16.39
N PHE A 411 -18.87 7.73 -17.19
CA PHE A 411 -19.01 8.08 -18.62
C PHE A 411 -19.83 9.36 -18.84
N GLY A 412 -20.59 9.82 -17.86
CA GLY A 412 -21.51 10.95 -18.00
C GLY A 412 -22.49 10.72 -19.15
N TYR A 413 -22.73 11.77 -19.95
CA TYR A 413 -23.54 11.75 -21.17
C TYR A 413 -22.70 12.14 -22.40
N HIS A 414 -21.45 11.63 -22.49
CA HIS A 414 -20.48 12.08 -23.50
C HIS A 414 -20.45 11.21 -24.77
N TYR A 415 -21.16 10.08 -24.79
CA TYR A 415 -21.31 9.21 -25.97
C TYR A 415 -19.97 8.77 -26.60
N PRO A 416 -19.11 8.07 -25.89
CA PRO A 416 -17.87 7.57 -26.47
C PRO A 416 -18.17 6.62 -27.61
N PHE A 417 -17.32 6.66 -28.66
CA PHE A 417 -17.49 5.81 -29.84
C PHE A 417 -16.33 4.81 -30.04
N GLU A 418 -15.20 5.02 -29.39
CA GLU A 418 -14.04 4.13 -29.46
C GLU A 418 -13.40 3.94 -28.08
N ILE A 419 -12.64 2.86 -27.95
CA ILE A 419 -11.63 2.69 -26.90
C ILE A 419 -10.25 2.59 -27.53
N CYS A 420 -9.27 3.23 -26.93
CA CYS A 420 -7.85 3.10 -27.22
C CYS A 420 -7.19 2.27 -26.12
N VAL A 421 -6.51 1.19 -26.50
CA VAL A 421 -5.71 0.37 -25.60
C VAL A 421 -4.26 0.42 -26.06
N LYS A 422 -3.37 0.83 -25.18
CA LYS A 422 -1.93 0.87 -25.43
C LYS A 422 -1.29 -0.43 -24.95
N LEU A 423 -0.75 -1.20 -25.87
CA LEU A 423 -0.21 -2.53 -25.60
C LEU A 423 1.05 -2.81 -26.42
N ARG A 424 1.79 -3.85 -26.01
CA ARG A 424 2.82 -4.48 -26.85
C ARG A 424 2.63 -5.99 -26.87
N SER A 425 3.03 -6.65 -27.95
CA SER A 425 2.83 -8.09 -28.06
C SER A 425 3.90 -8.80 -28.86
N ARG A 426 4.25 -9.99 -28.41
CA ARG A 426 4.98 -11.02 -29.16
C ARG A 426 4.08 -12.15 -29.61
N GLY A 427 2.94 -12.31 -28.93
CA GLY A 427 1.90 -13.29 -29.19
C GLY A 427 0.71 -12.74 -29.96
N THR A 428 -0.40 -13.43 -29.86
CA THR A 428 -1.71 -13.01 -30.36
C THR A 428 -2.76 -13.29 -29.27
N GLY A 429 -3.83 -12.50 -29.26
CA GLY A 429 -4.88 -12.67 -28.27
C GLY A 429 -6.05 -11.72 -28.51
N ALA A 430 -6.87 -11.56 -27.51
CA ALA A 430 -7.95 -10.59 -27.49
C ALA A 430 -8.23 -10.07 -26.09
N ILE A 431 -8.79 -8.86 -26.00
CA ILE A 431 -9.27 -8.28 -24.75
C ILE A 431 -10.77 -8.03 -24.92
N ARG A 432 -11.61 -8.64 -24.06
CA ARG A 432 -13.04 -8.34 -23.96
C ARG A 432 -13.24 -7.27 -22.90
N ILE A 433 -13.99 -6.23 -23.24
CA ILE A 433 -14.33 -5.13 -22.33
C ILE A 433 -15.83 -5.18 -22.07
N SER A 434 -16.21 -5.30 -20.79
CA SER A 434 -17.61 -5.39 -20.37
C SER A 434 -17.92 -4.47 -19.20
N LEU A 435 -19.21 -4.18 -18.95
CA LEU A 435 -19.71 -3.34 -17.87
C LEU A 435 -20.26 -4.17 -16.72
N ASP A 436 -20.04 -3.69 -15.50
CA ASP A 436 -20.64 -4.09 -14.23
C ASP A 436 -20.36 -5.53 -13.76
N SER A 437 -19.93 -6.39 -14.66
CA SER A 437 -19.42 -7.73 -14.37
C SER A 437 -18.56 -8.26 -15.50
N ILE A 438 -17.79 -9.30 -15.21
CA ILE A 438 -16.95 -9.94 -16.23
C ILE A 438 -17.79 -10.50 -17.39
N ASP A 439 -19.01 -10.98 -17.13
CA ASP A 439 -19.96 -11.47 -18.11
C ASP A 439 -21.08 -10.45 -18.42
N GLY A 440 -20.86 -9.18 -18.11
CA GLY A 440 -21.80 -8.09 -18.33
C GLY A 440 -21.92 -7.67 -19.80
N GLN A 441 -22.57 -6.53 -20.02
CA GLN A 441 -22.74 -5.97 -21.36
C GLN A 441 -21.37 -5.71 -22.00
N VAL A 442 -21.09 -6.34 -23.11
CA VAL A 442 -19.84 -6.16 -23.85
C VAL A 442 -19.85 -4.81 -24.56
N LEU A 443 -18.78 -4.04 -24.36
CA LEU A 443 -18.55 -2.79 -25.07
C LEU A 443 -17.69 -2.97 -26.31
N ALA A 444 -16.67 -3.83 -26.24
CA ALA A 444 -15.74 -4.03 -27.34
C ALA A 444 -14.94 -5.34 -27.17
N TYR A 445 -14.42 -5.83 -28.29
CA TYR A 445 -13.35 -6.81 -28.37
C TYR A 445 -12.13 -6.18 -29.03
N VAL A 446 -11.02 -6.08 -28.32
CA VAL A 446 -9.76 -5.52 -28.82
C VAL A 446 -8.87 -6.65 -29.31
N PRO A 447 -8.56 -6.72 -30.62
CA PRO A 447 -7.64 -7.73 -31.15
C PRO A 447 -6.21 -7.41 -30.70
N VAL A 448 -5.47 -8.45 -30.28
CA VAL A 448 -4.05 -8.34 -29.95
C VAL A 448 -3.25 -9.02 -31.06
N GLU A 449 -2.59 -8.22 -31.87
CA GLU A 449 -1.68 -8.66 -32.92
C GLU A 449 -0.21 -8.47 -32.49
N LYS A 450 0.71 -9.12 -33.20
CA LYS A 450 2.16 -8.95 -32.91
C LYS A 450 2.63 -7.55 -33.25
N THR A 451 3.18 -6.85 -32.28
CA THR A 451 3.73 -5.48 -32.41
C THR A 451 5.27 -5.48 -32.46
N ASN A 452 5.92 -6.63 -32.68
CA ASN A 452 7.36 -6.76 -32.56
C ASN A 452 7.93 -6.27 -31.18
N ASN A 453 7.11 -6.35 -30.14
CA ASN A 453 7.41 -5.88 -28.78
C ASN A 453 7.54 -4.35 -28.65
N GLU A 454 7.01 -3.57 -29.59
CA GLU A 454 6.88 -2.13 -29.49
C GLU A 454 5.50 -1.74 -28.95
N MET A 455 5.42 -0.63 -28.22
CA MET A 455 4.12 -0.12 -27.71
C MET A 455 3.34 0.51 -28.86
N GLU A 456 2.11 0.05 -29.05
CA GLU A 456 1.19 0.54 -30.06
C GLU A 456 -0.16 0.91 -29.43
N ASP A 457 -0.81 1.92 -29.99
CA ASP A 457 -2.18 2.30 -29.64
C ASP A 457 -3.15 1.57 -30.58
N VAL A 458 -4.00 0.72 -30.00
CA VAL A 458 -5.04 -0.05 -30.70
C VAL A 458 -6.40 0.61 -30.45
N PHE A 459 -7.03 1.11 -31.50
CA PHE A 459 -8.35 1.75 -31.47
C PHE A 459 -9.42 0.77 -31.92
N VAL A 460 -10.51 0.67 -31.16
CA VAL A 460 -11.64 -0.20 -31.48
C VAL A 460 -12.94 0.55 -31.25
N THR A 461 -13.83 0.52 -32.26
CA THR A 461 -15.17 1.08 -32.16
C THR A 461 -16.01 0.28 -31.15
N LEU A 462 -16.77 0.98 -30.31
CA LEU A 462 -17.65 0.35 -29.32
C LEU A 462 -18.89 -0.25 -29.97
N ASP A 463 -19.31 -1.41 -29.47
CA ASP A 463 -20.57 -2.06 -29.86
C ASP A 463 -21.81 -1.40 -29.28
N SER A 464 -21.62 -0.74 -28.13
CA SER A 464 -22.67 0.01 -27.43
C SER A 464 -22.06 1.19 -26.68
N VAL A 465 -22.86 2.24 -26.47
CA VAL A 465 -22.43 3.47 -25.83
C VAL A 465 -22.78 3.42 -24.34
N PRO A 466 -21.81 3.44 -23.41
CA PRO A 466 -22.09 3.52 -21.98
C PRO A 466 -22.50 4.93 -21.58
N GLU A 467 -23.43 5.05 -20.62
CA GLU A 467 -23.89 6.30 -20.01
C GLU A 467 -23.91 6.17 -18.49
N GLY A 468 -23.45 7.23 -17.77
CA GLY A 468 -23.44 7.24 -16.31
C GLY A 468 -22.23 6.53 -15.71
N VAL A 469 -22.40 5.97 -14.54
CA VAL A 469 -21.32 5.34 -13.75
C VAL A 469 -21.41 3.83 -13.85
N HIS A 470 -20.32 3.20 -14.24
CA HIS A 470 -20.20 1.74 -14.39
C HIS A 470 -18.87 1.21 -13.88
N ASP A 471 -18.87 -0.04 -13.46
CA ASP A 471 -17.63 -0.81 -13.34
C ASP A 471 -17.21 -1.31 -14.73
N ILE A 472 -15.89 -1.32 -15.00
CA ILE A 472 -15.32 -1.79 -16.26
C ILE A 472 -14.51 -3.05 -16.00
N TYR A 473 -14.73 -4.10 -16.76
CA TYR A 473 -13.98 -5.35 -16.72
C TYR A 473 -13.20 -5.54 -18.02
N PHE A 474 -11.93 -5.90 -17.89
CA PHE A 474 -11.04 -6.29 -18.96
C PHE A 474 -10.72 -7.78 -18.79
N ALA A 475 -11.29 -8.64 -19.61
CA ALA A 475 -10.97 -10.06 -19.64
C ALA A 475 -10.00 -10.35 -20.79
N PHE A 476 -9.03 -11.22 -20.55
CA PHE A 476 -7.92 -11.46 -21.45
C PHE A 476 -7.95 -12.88 -22.01
N ALA A 477 -7.56 -13.01 -23.28
CA ALA A 477 -7.36 -14.27 -24.00
C ALA A 477 -6.01 -14.24 -24.72
N GLY A 478 -5.33 -15.37 -24.80
CA GLY A 478 -3.98 -15.50 -25.35
C GLY A 478 -2.88 -15.21 -24.34
N SER A 479 -1.67 -15.01 -24.81
CA SER A 479 -0.49 -14.80 -23.97
C SER A 479 0.60 -14.00 -24.70
N ASP A 480 1.70 -13.72 -23.99
CA ASP A 480 2.87 -13.01 -24.52
C ASP A 480 2.58 -11.58 -24.97
N TYR A 481 1.70 -10.88 -24.26
CA TYR A 481 1.49 -9.44 -24.45
C TYR A 481 1.32 -8.72 -23.11
N ASP A 482 1.56 -7.43 -23.13
CA ASP A 482 1.49 -6.54 -21.98
C ASP A 482 0.59 -5.34 -22.32
N VAL A 483 -0.14 -4.82 -21.32
CA VAL A 483 -1.00 -3.63 -21.46
C VAL A 483 -0.47 -2.51 -20.59
N MET A 484 -0.30 -1.31 -21.17
CA MET A 484 0.22 -0.14 -20.48
C MET A 484 -0.88 0.80 -20.00
N ALA A 485 -1.83 1.12 -20.87
CA ALA A 485 -2.88 2.11 -20.59
C ALA A 485 -4.10 1.88 -21.47
N TRP A 486 -5.19 2.54 -21.10
CA TRP A 486 -6.40 2.59 -21.89
C TRP A 486 -7.13 3.92 -21.67
N ARG A 487 -7.97 4.33 -22.64
CA ARG A 487 -8.95 5.41 -22.52
C ARG A 487 -10.07 5.24 -23.50
N PHE A 488 -11.22 5.77 -23.17
CA PHE A 488 -12.33 5.94 -24.12
C PHE A 488 -12.17 7.24 -24.91
N VAL A 489 -12.70 7.27 -26.13
CA VAL A 489 -12.61 8.41 -27.07
C VAL A 489 -14.01 8.94 -27.32
N LYS A 490 -14.15 10.28 -27.16
CA LYS A 490 -15.41 11.02 -27.39
C LYS A 490 -15.56 11.42 -28.84
#